data_29bb903de7f88f050777c7bdab39f6d8
#
_entry.id   29bb903de7f88f050777c7bdab39f6d8
#
_cell.length_a   1.000
_cell.length_b   1.000
_cell.length_c   1.000
_cell.angle_alpha   90.00
_cell.angle_beta   90.00
_cell.angle_gamma   90.00
#
_symmetry.space_group_name_H-M   'P 1'
#
loop_
_entity.id
_entity.type
_entity.pdbx_description
1 polymer ?
#
loop_
_entity_poly.entity_id
_entity_poly.type
_entity_poly.pdbx_seq_one_letter_code
_entity_poly.pdbx_strand_id
1 'polypeptide(L)'
;MTATDPLRIADVEAGIRHVFIRNLELDVEIGIYSHEHGKTQKVRLNVDMAVDDAPVMEDRLESVVDYGAITRKVRKLVAGGHVALAETLAEKVAEICFEDARVRSVRVRVEKLEALKNAESAGVEIERKRR
;
A
#
# COMPACT_ATOMS: atom_id res chain seq x y z
N MET A 1 27.55 5.54 -2.73
CA MET A 1 26.48 5.83 -2.03
C MET A 1 25.27 5.25 -2.62
N THR A 2 24.45 5.01 -1.92
CA THR A 2 23.26 4.43 -2.40
C THR A 2 22.13 5.35 -2.14
N ALA A 3 22.31 6.59 -2.59
CA ALA A 3 21.25 7.56 -2.58
C ALA A 3 20.00 6.99 -3.21
N THR A 4 20.19 5.86 -3.82
CA THR A 4 19.18 5.20 -4.59
C THR A 4 18.55 4.02 -3.88
N ASP A 5 18.73 3.86 -2.56
CA ASP A 5 17.98 2.82 -1.85
C ASP A 5 16.47 3.12 -1.97
N PRO A 6 15.74 2.37 -2.80
CA PRO A 6 14.35 2.68 -3.09
C PRO A 6 13.43 2.48 -1.88
N LEU A 7 13.92 1.80 -0.84
CA LEU A 7 13.12 1.55 0.37
C LEU A 7 13.31 2.64 1.42
N ARG A 8 14.28 3.54 1.23
CA ARG A 8 14.56 4.58 2.20
C ARG A 8 13.69 5.81 1.94
N ILE A 9 12.73 6.04 2.83
CA ILE A 9 11.79 7.16 2.72
C ILE A 9 12.01 8.18 3.84
N ALA A 10 12.38 7.73 5.05
CA ALA A 10 12.62 8.63 6.17
C ALA A 10 13.75 9.60 5.83
N ASP A 11 13.51 10.89 6.07
CA ASP A 11 14.45 11.94 5.69
C ASP A 11 14.31 13.11 6.66
N VAL A 12 15.32 13.30 7.50
CA VAL A 12 15.30 14.37 8.51
C VAL A 12 15.32 15.76 7.85
N GLU A 13 16.04 15.91 6.75
CA GLU A 13 16.12 17.20 6.05
C GLU A 13 14.79 17.60 5.43
N ALA A 14 14.04 16.65 4.93
CA ALA A 14 12.72 16.88 4.37
C ALA A 14 11.62 16.88 5.43
N GLY A 15 11.93 16.56 6.69
CA GLY A 15 10.95 16.46 7.75
C GLY A 15 9.99 15.29 7.55
N ILE A 16 10.50 14.16 7.12
CA ILE A 16 9.69 12.99 6.75
C ILE A 16 10.00 11.81 7.66
N ARG A 17 8.93 11.21 8.18
CA ARG A 17 8.93 9.91 8.85
C ARG A 17 8.38 8.87 7.87
N HIS A 18 8.97 7.69 7.87
CA HIS A 18 8.48 6.56 7.07
C HIS A 18 7.53 5.71 7.91
N VAL A 19 6.28 5.61 7.47
CA VAL A 19 5.28 4.69 8.04
C VAL A 19 4.98 3.64 6.98
N PHE A 20 4.97 2.37 7.36
CA PHE A 20 4.84 1.33 6.35
C PHE A 20 4.05 0.12 6.84
N ILE A 21 3.50 -0.61 5.87
CA ILE A 21 2.89 -1.92 6.04
C ILE A 21 3.64 -2.85 5.10
N ARG A 22 4.27 -3.88 5.65
CA ARG A 22 5.13 -4.77 4.87
C ARG A 22 4.54 -6.15 4.73
N ASN A 23 4.48 -6.62 3.47
CA ASN A 23 4.09 -7.98 3.13
C ASN A 23 2.72 -8.39 3.71
N LEU A 24 1.74 -7.52 3.60
CA LEU A 24 0.37 -7.84 3.96
C LEU A 24 -0.19 -8.82 2.92
N GLU A 25 -0.55 -10.02 3.33
CA GLU A 25 -1.15 -11.00 2.43
C GLU A 25 -2.66 -10.98 2.54
N LEU A 26 -3.30 -10.95 1.38
CA LEU A 26 -4.75 -10.87 1.25
C LEU A 26 -5.24 -11.89 0.23
N ASP A 27 -6.46 -12.38 0.45
CA ASP A 27 -7.16 -13.15 -0.56
C ASP A 27 -8.04 -12.17 -1.34
N VAL A 28 -7.77 -11.99 -2.63
CA VAL A 28 -8.41 -10.96 -3.44
C VAL A 28 -8.96 -11.56 -4.73
N GLU A 29 -10.18 -11.19 -5.07
CA GLU A 29 -10.75 -11.47 -6.38
C GLU A 29 -10.22 -10.43 -7.35
N ILE A 30 -9.15 -10.78 -8.09
CA ILE A 30 -8.41 -9.84 -8.93
C ILE A 30 -7.99 -10.51 -10.22
N GLY A 31 -8.03 -9.76 -11.32
CA GLY A 31 -7.56 -10.19 -12.61
C GLY A 31 -8.54 -9.87 -13.72
N ILE A 32 -7.98 -9.62 -14.93
CA ILE A 32 -8.78 -9.27 -16.10
C ILE A 32 -9.20 -10.49 -16.92
N TYR A 33 -8.45 -11.59 -16.81
CA TYR A 33 -8.73 -12.79 -17.58
C TYR A 33 -9.88 -13.59 -16.99
N SER A 34 -10.63 -14.30 -17.85
CA SER A 34 -11.82 -15.03 -17.43
C SER A 34 -11.51 -16.09 -16.35
N HIS A 35 -10.34 -16.73 -16.42
CA HIS A 35 -9.96 -17.74 -15.43
C HIS A 35 -9.66 -17.15 -14.05
N GLU A 36 -9.51 -15.83 -13.95
CA GLU A 36 -9.26 -15.14 -12.68
C GLU A 36 -10.57 -14.70 -11.99
N HIS A 37 -11.70 -14.82 -12.67
CA HIS A 37 -12.99 -14.44 -12.10
C HIS A 37 -13.59 -15.57 -11.25
N GLY A 38 -14.36 -15.19 -10.26
CA GLY A 38 -15.11 -16.12 -9.43
C GLY A 38 -14.29 -16.85 -8.37
N LYS A 39 -13.05 -16.44 -8.16
CA LYS A 39 -12.18 -17.01 -7.14
C LYS A 39 -11.21 -15.96 -6.63
N THR A 40 -10.71 -16.18 -5.42
CA THR A 40 -9.65 -15.32 -4.88
C THR A 40 -8.29 -15.87 -5.24
N GLN A 41 -7.30 -15.00 -5.27
CA GLN A 41 -5.90 -15.39 -5.34
C GLN A 41 -5.10 -14.59 -4.31
N LYS A 42 -3.94 -15.11 -3.92
CA LYS A 42 -3.07 -14.47 -2.95
C LYS A 42 -2.44 -13.22 -3.55
N VAL A 43 -2.56 -12.13 -2.81
CA VAL A 43 -1.94 -10.85 -3.15
C VAL A 43 -1.09 -10.42 -1.96
N ARG A 44 0.12 -9.97 -2.26
CA ARG A 44 1.01 -9.36 -1.27
C ARG A 44 1.03 -7.87 -1.51
N LEU A 45 0.75 -7.12 -0.45
CA LEU A 45 0.66 -5.67 -0.50
C LEU A 45 1.76 -5.06 0.37
N ASN A 46 2.49 -4.11 -0.20
CA ASN A 46 3.43 -3.28 0.55
C ASN A 46 3.03 -1.82 0.37
N VAL A 47 2.98 -1.10 1.47
CA VAL A 47 2.62 0.32 1.49
C VAL A 47 3.69 1.08 2.23
N ASP A 48 4.25 2.10 1.58
CA ASP A 48 5.24 2.99 2.17
C ASP A 48 4.69 4.41 2.13
N MET A 49 4.63 5.07 3.28
CA MET A 49 4.09 6.41 3.39
C MET A 49 5.16 7.37 3.90
N ALA A 50 5.34 8.48 3.18
CA ALA A 50 6.12 9.61 3.66
C ALA A 50 5.16 10.50 4.45
N VAL A 51 5.41 10.63 5.74
CA VAL A 51 4.51 11.30 6.68
C VAL A 51 5.26 12.44 7.37
N ASP A 52 4.56 13.51 7.71
CA ASP A 52 5.15 14.62 8.45
C ASP A 52 5.80 14.11 9.74
N ASP A 53 7.09 14.43 9.91
CA ASP A 53 7.87 13.99 11.08
C ASP A 53 7.73 14.99 12.21
N ALA A 54 6.50 15.17 12.68
CA ALA A 54 6.21 16.03 13.82
C ALA A 54 6.48 15.26 15.12
N PRO A 55 7.00 15.94 16.17
CA PRO A 55 7.20 15.28 17.46
C PRO A 55 5.89 14.69 18.00
N VAL A 56 5.98 13.48 18.56
CA VAL A 56 4.84 12.86 19.21
C VAL A 56 4.84 13.33 20.66
N MET A 57 3.93 14.25 20.99
CA MET A 57 3.86 14.88 22.32
C MET A 57 3.02 14.07 23.30
N GLU A 58 2.12 13.23 22.79
CA GLU A 58 1.26 12.39 23.61
C GLU A 58 1.28 10.98 23.06
N ASP A 59 1.35 10.00 23.94
CA ASP A 59 1.34 8.58 23.57
C ASP A 59 -0.09 8.13 23.29
N ARG A 60 -0.65 8.62 22.19
CA ARG A 60 -2.04 8.38 21.79
C ARG A 60 -2.11 8.11 20.29
N LEU A 61 -3.04 7.25 19.89
CA LEU A 61 -3.20 6.85 18.50
C LEU A 61 -3.48 8.04 17.57
N GLU A 62 -4.23 9.02 18.04
CA GLU A 62 -4.56 10.22 17.25
C GLU A 62 -3.32 11.07 16.91
N SER A 63 -2.23 10.86 17.61
CA SER A 63 -0.98 11.59 17.37
C SER A 63 -0.22 11.09 16.14
N VAL A 64 -0.60 9.96 15.57
CA VAL A 64 0.14 9.30 14.49
C VAL A 64 -0.81 8.79 13.42
N VAL A 65 -0.23 8.45 12.25
CA VAL A 65 -0.98 7.77 11.19
C VAL A 65 -1.32 6.36 11.66
N ASP A 66 -2.59 6.00 11.62
CA ASP A 66 -3.10 4.70 12.09
C ASP A 66 -3.04 3.67 10.95
N TYR A 67 -1.90 2.97 10.84
CA TYR A 67 -1.74 1.92 9.83
C TYR A 67 -2.70 0.73 10.07
N GLY A 68 -3.14 0.51 11.29
CA GLY A 68 -4.16 -0.50 11.59
C GLY A 68 -5.51 -0.16 10.94
N ALA A 69 -5.91 1.12 11.02
CA ALA A 69 -7.13 1.58 10.37
C ALA A 69 -7.03 1.46 8.84
N ILE A 70 -5.86 1.81 8.28
CA ILE A 70 -5.60 1.66 6.85
C ILE A 70 -5.77 0.20 6.44
N THR A 71 -5.19 -0.74 7.20
CA THR A 71 -5.30 -2.16 6.93
C THR A 71 -6.75 -2.63 6.96
N ARG A 72 -7.54 -2.18 7.93
CA ARG A 72 -8.97 -2.52 8.02
C ARG A 72 -9.74 -2.04 6.80
N LYS A 73 -9.45 -0.83 6.34
CA LYS A 73 -10.10 -0.26 5.13
C LYS A 73 -9.70 -1.01 3.87
N VAL A 74 -8.44 -1.42 3.76
CA VAL A 74 -7.98 -2.24 2.64
C VAL A 74 -8.68 -3.59 2.64
N ARG A 75 -8.80 -4.25 3.80
CA ARG A 75 -9.53 -5.52 3.89
C ARG A 75 -10.98 -5.37 3.48
N LYS A 76 -11.63 -4.30 3.89
CA LYS A 76 -13.01 -4.00 3.49
C LYS A 76 -13.12 -3.75 1.98
N LEU A 77 -12.15 -3.03 1.42
CA LEU A 77 -12.10 -2.76 -0.02
C LEU A 77 -12.06 -4.05 -0.83
N VAL A 78 -11.15 -4.96 -0.50
CA VAL A 78 -10.98 -6.21 -1.26
C VAL A 78 -12.12 -7.20 -1.03
N ALA A 79 -12.81 -7.10 0.10
CA ALA A 79 -14.00 -7.91 0.36
C ALA A 79 -15.22 -7.43 -0.43
N GLY A 80 -15.16 -6.25 -1.02
CA GLY A 80 -16.29 -5.61 -1.71
C GLY A 80 -16.52 -6.10 -3.14
N GLY A 81 -15.69 -7.00 -3.66
CA GLY A 81 -15.90 -7.57 -4.99
C GLY A 81 -14.64 -7.63 -5.84
N HIS A 82 -14.83 -7.95 -7.11
CA HIS A 82 -13.74 -8.18 -8.06
C HIS A 82 -13.06 -6.88 -8.49
N VAL A 83 -11.73 -6.92 -8.59
CA VAL A 83 -10.91 -5.83 -9.16
C VAL A 83 -10.23 -6.36 -10.42
N ALA A 84 -10.40 -5.68 -11.55
CA ALA A 84 -9.86 -6.15 -12.81
C ALA A 84 -8.32 -6.02 -12.89
N LEU A 85 -7.77 -4.92 -12.39
CA LEU A 85 -6.35 -4.60 -12.56
C LEU A 85 -5.66 -4.38 -11.22
N ALA A 86 -4.41 -4.87 -11.12
CA ALA A 86 -3.56 -4.57 -9.97
C ALA A 86 -3.34 -3.07 -9.81
N GLU A 87 -3.25 -2.33 -10.91
CA GLU A 87 -3.12 -0.87 -10.92
C GLU A 87 -4.30 -0.20 -10.22
N THR A 88 -5.51 -0.67 -10.48
CA THR A 88 -6.71 -0.13 -9.84
C THR A 88 -6.67 -0.35 -8.32
N LEU A 89 -6.27 -1.53 -7.89
CA LEU A 89 -6.12 -1.82 -6.47
C LEU A 89 -5.08 -0.90 -5.83
N ALA A 90 -3.93 -0.73 -6.49
CA ALA A 90 -2.88 0.14 -5.98
C ALA A 90 -3.35 1.58 -5.81
N GLU A 91 -4.08 2.12 -6.80
CA GLU A 91 -4.63 3.47 -6.73
C GLU A 91 -5.62 3.64 -5.57
N LYS A 92 -6.49 2.65 -5.37
CA LYS A 92 -7.48 2.71 -4.28
C LYS A 92 -6.82 2.62 -2.91
N VAL A 93 -5.77 1.83 -2.78
CA VAL A 93 -5.00 1.76 -1.54
C VAL A 93 -4.34 3.11 -1.26
N ALA A 94 -3.77 3.75 -2.27
CA ALA A 94 -3.17 5.07 -2.13
C ALA A 94 -4.20 6.11 -1.66
N GLU A 95 -5.41 6.09 -2.23
CA GLU A 95 -6.49 6.98 -1.81
C GLU A 95 -6.84 6.80 -0.34
N ILE A 96 -6.89 5.55 0.14
CA ILE A 96 -7.14 5.26 1.55
C ILE A 96 -6.06 5.89 2.43
N CYS A 97 -4.80 5.78 2.04
CA CYS A 97 -3.69 6.36 2.80
C CYS A 97 -3.79 7.88 2.88
N PHE A 98 -4.20 8.54 1.78
CA PHE A 98 -4.32 9.98 1.73
C PHE A 98 -5.50 10.54 2.51
N GLU A 99 -6.37 9.72 3.07
CA GLU A 99 -7.42 10.18 3.99
C GLU A 99 -6.84 10.84 5.23
N ASP A 100 -5.63 10.46 5.63
CA ASP A 100 -4.90 11.14 6.70
C ASP A 100 -4.08 12.28 6.11
N ALA A 101 -4.36 13.51 6.53
CA ALA A 101 -3.74 14.71 5.96
C ALA A 101 -2.23 14.78 6.19
N ARG A 102 -1.68 14.02 7.12
CA ARG A 102 -0.24 13.99 7.40
C ARG A 102 0.55 13.19 6.37
N VAL A 103 -0.11 12.38 5.56
CA VAL A 103 0.52 11.58 4.52
C VAL A 103 0.82 12.49 3.32
N ARG A 104 2.10 12.62 2.96
CA ARG A 104 2.56 13.46 1.84
C ARG A 104 2.66 12.70 0.54
N SER A 105 3.16 11.47 0.62
CA SER A 105 3.29 10.60 -0.55
C SER A 105 3.11 9.15 -0.13
N VAL A 106 2.74 8.32 -1.09
CA VAL A 106 2.48 6.89 -0.87
C VAL A 106 3.10 6.11 -2.00
N ARG A 107 3.82 5.05 -1.65
CA ARG A 107 4.27 4.03 -2.60
C ARG A 107 3.49 2.76 -2.29
N VAL A 108 2.82 2.21 -3.29
CA VAL A 108 2.02 0.98 -3.15
C VAL A 108 2.54 -0.05 -4.12
N ARG A 109 2.88 -1.23 -3.60
CA ARG A 109 3.31 -2.37 -4.39
C ARG A 109 2.31 -3.49 -4.24
N VAL A 110 1.72 -3.92 -5.36
CA VAL A 110 0.75 -5.01 -5.41
C VAL A 110 1.37 -6.16 -6.18
N GLU A 111 1.46 -7.33 -5.56
CA GLU A 111 2.00 -8.54 -6.18
C GLU A 111 0.94 -9.63 -6.15
N LYS A 112 0.66 -10.22 -7.30
CA LYS A 112 -0.16 -11.43 -7.40
C LYS A 112 0.80 -12.62 -7.33
N LEU A 113 0.62 -13.48 -6.34
CA LEU A 113 1.59 -14.53 -6.04
C LEU A 113 1.39 -15.78 -6.90
N GLU A 114 0.24 -15.88 -7.57
CA GLU A 114 -0.15 -17.09 -8.32
C GLU A 114 -0.48 -16.78 -9.78
N ALA A 115 -0.17 -15.57 -10.24
CA ALA A 115 -0.59 -15.13 -11.58
C ALA A 115 0.17 -15.79 -12.71
N LEU A 116 1.45 -16.06 -12.51
CA LEU A 116 2.32 -16.61 -13.55
C LEU A 116 3.04 -17.84 -13.05
N LYS A 117 3.01 -18.90 -13.86
CA LYS A 117 3.75 -20.10 -13.57
C LYS A 117 5.26 -19.82 -13.64
N ASN A 118 5.99 -20.34 -12.65
CA ASN A 118 7.44 -20.20 -12.55
C ASN A 118 7.94 -18.79 -12.27
N ALA A 119 7.05 -17.88 -11.88
CA ALA A 119 7.42 -16.57 -11.34
C ALA A 119 7.03 -16.51 -9.88
N GLU A 120 7.87 -15.89 -9.05
CA GLU A 120 7.53 -15.70 -7.65
C GLU A 120 6.27 -14.85 -7.51
N SER A 121 6.20 -13.78 -8.30
CA SER A 121 5.03 -12.91 -8.33
C SER A 121 5.03 -12.11 -9.62
N ALA A 122 3.91 -11.44 -9.88
CA ALA A 122 3.79 -10.44 -10.92
C ALA A 122 2.91 -9.33 -10.37
N GLY A 123 3.24 -8.09 -10.67
CA GLY A 123 2.46 -6.99 -10.11
C GLY A 123 2.93 -5.63 -10.58
N VAL A 124 2.54 -4.62 -9.81
CA VAL A 124 2.84 -3.22 -10.11
C VAL A 124 3.27 -2.50 -8.85
N GLU A 125 4.03 -1.44 -9.04
CA GLU A 125 4.34 -0.50 -7.98
C GLU A 125 4.06 0.90 -8.50
N ILE A 126 3.36 1.70 -7.70
CA ILE A 126 3.08 3.10 -8.04
C ILE A 126 3.54 4.00 -6.92
N GLU A 127 3.81 5.26 -7.26
CA GLU A 127 4.07 6.30 -6.28
C GLU A 127 3.15 7.47 -6.58
N ARG A 128 2.50 8.02 -5.54
CA ARG A 128 1.60 9.15 -5.66
C ARG A 128 1.93 10.18 -4.60
N LYS A 129 1.80 11.45 -4.97
CA LYS A 129 2.01 12.57 -4.06
C LYS A 129 0.69 13.27 -3.82
N ARG A 130 0.56 13.87 -2.63
CA ARG A 130 -0.58 14.73 -2.34
C ARG A 130 -0.50 15.96 -3.22
N ARG A 131 -1.62 16.29 -3.80
CA ARG A 131 -1.75 17.48 -4.65
C ARG A 131 -1.99 18.72 -3.82
#